data_d5833799c9b03947340f6e4104bd255e
#
_entry.id   d5833799c9b03947340f6e4104bd255e
#
_cell.length_a   1.000
_cell.length_b   1.000
_cell.length_c   1.000
_cell.angle_alpha   90.00
_cell.angle_beta   90.00
_cell.angle_gamma   90.00
#
_symmetry.space_group_name_H-M   'P 1'
#
loop_
_entity.id
_entity.type
_entity.pdbx_description
1 polymer ?
#
loop_
_entity_poly.entity_id
_entity_poly.type
_entity_poly.pdbx_seq_one_letter_code
_entity_poly.pdbx_strand_id
1 'polypeptide(L)'
;MKLIIFGATGGTGQQVLQQALELGHTVTAFVRNPGQVSFSHERLTLVAGDVLDSARVQSAMQGQEVVMCALGAKAKNQDKLRARGTKNIIAGMHEEKVRRLICLSALGCGESHTLLPFHYKYLICPFFLKHVYRDHEVQETYVRESKLDWTIIRPAALTDGQLTRTYLHGELADNQPLKMKVSRADVADLMLNQVSKNVLGKALSISY
;
A
#
# COMPACT_ATOMS: atom_id res chain seq x y z
N MET A 1 8.21 -15.71 5.86
CA MET A 1 7.73 -14.74 6.86
C MET A 1 6.21 -14.75 6.89
N LYS A 2 5.61 -14.34 8.02
CA LYS A 2 4.16 -14.19 8.18
C LYS A 2 3.75 -12.76 7.84
N LEU A 3 3.03 -12.58 6.75
CA LEU A 3 2.57 -11.30 6.26
C LEU A 3 1.07 -11.14 6.47
N ILE A 4 0.63 -9.97 6.95
CA ILE A 4 -0.79 -9.59 6.88
C ILE A 4 -1.01 -8.51 5.83
N ILE A 5 -2.02 -8.70 4.97
CA ILE A 5 -2.35 -7.77 3.87
C ILE A 5 -3.72 -7.16 4.12
N PHE A 6 -3.75 -5.84 4.30
CA PHE A 6 -4.96 -5.03 4.30
C PHE A 6 -5.23 -4.50 2.90
N GLY A 7 -6.44 -4.68 2.40
CA GLY A 7 -6.81 -4.33 1.03
C GLY A 7 -6.53 -5.43 0.00
N ALA A 8 -6.42 -6.68 0.43
CA ALA A 8 -6.09 -7.85 -0.40
C ALA A 8 -7.07 -8.11 -1.57
N THR A 9 -8.29 -7.58 -1.52
CA THR A 9 -9.29 -7.68 -2.61
C THR A 9 -9.18 -6.56 -3.65
N GLY A 10 -8.37 -5.51 -3.40
CA GLY A 10 -8.07 -4.46 -4.38
C GLY A 10 -7.05 -4.94 -5.43
N GLY A 11 -7.03 -4.28 -6.61
CA GLY A 11 -6.17 -4.75 -7.72
C GLY A 11 -4.69 -4.90 -7.33
N THR A 12 -4.08 -3.93 -6.64
CA THR A 12 -2.69 -4.07 -6.17
C THR A 12 -2.59 -5.09 -5.04
N GLY A 13 -3.55 -5.11 -4.11
CA GLY A 13 -3.56 -6.06 -2.99
C GLY A 13 -3.65 -7.53 -3.44
N GLN A 14 -4.39 -7.81 -4.50
CA GLN A 14 -4.44 -9.15 -5.12
C GLN A 14 -3.07 -9.55 -5.70
N GLN A 15 -2.36 -8.63 -6.36
CA GLN A 15 -1.01 -8.88 -6.87
C GLN A 15 -0.02 -9.11 -5.72
N VAL A 16 -0.10 -8.33 -4.63
CA VAL A 16 0.72 -8.55 -3.43
C VAL A 16 0.43 -9.93 -2.82
N LEU A 17 -0.84 -10.31 -2.70
CA LEU A 17 -1.26 -11.59 -2.15
C LEU A 17 -0.70 -12.77 -2.96
N GLN A 18 -0.92 -12.75 -4.28
CA GLN A 18 -0.46 -13.81 -5.17
C GLN A 18 1.06 -13.95 -5.16
N GLN A 19 1.79 -12.86 -5.39
CA GLN A 19 3.25 -12.89 -5.43
C GLN A 19 3.86 -13.25 -4.06
N ALA A 20 3.25 -12.82 -2.94
CA ALA A 20 3.72 -13.21 -1.60
C ALA A 20 3.64 -14.72 -1.38
N LEU A 21 2.57 -15.38 -1.85
CA LEU A 21 2.42 -16.84 -1.78
C LEU A 21 3.42 -17.56 -2.69
N GLU A 22 3.64 -17.05 -3.91
CA GLU A 22 4.64 -17.56 -4.86
C GLU A 22 6.06 -17.48 -4.28
N LEU A 23 6.37 -16.41 -3.54
CA LEU A 23 7.64 -16.23 -2.83
C LEU A 23 7.77 -17.09 -1.55
N GLY A 24 6.76 -17.89 -1.22
CA GLY A 24 6.80 -18.80 -0.10
C GLY A 24 6.43 -18.19 1.26
N HIS A 25 5.86 -16.99 1.29
CA HIS A 25 5.37 -16.39 2.54
C HIS A 25 4.07 -17.06 3.03
N THR A 26 3.84 -17.03 4.34
CA THR A 26 2.53 -17.32 4.93
C THR A 26 1.75 -16.01 4.97
N VAL A 27 0.56 -15.99 4.41
CA VAL A 27 -0.20 -14.76 4.21
C VAL A 27 -1.53 -14.81 4.93
N THR A 28 -1.80 -13.78 5.72
CA THR A 28 -3.11 -13.47 6.28
C THR A 28 -3.73 -12.34 5.46
N ALA A 29 -4.81 -12.59 4.74
CA ALA A 29 -5.56 -11.57 4.03
C ALA A 29 -6.72 -11.07 4.89
N PHE A 30 -6.63 -9.82 5.36
CA PHE A 30 -7.70 -9.17 6.10
C PHE A 30 -8.68 -8.52 5.14
N VAL A 31 -9.89 -9.05 5.06
CA VAL A 31 -10.88 -8.69 4.03
C VAL A 31 -12.28 -8.53 4.63
N ARG A 32 -13.08 -7.61 4.08
CA ARG A 32 -14.47 -7.43 4.52
C ARG A 32 -15.37 -8.60 4.15
N ASN A 33 -15.13 -9.19 3.00
CA ASN A 33 -15.87 -10.35 2.50
C ASN A 33 -14.89 -11.40 1.96
N PRO A 34 -14.63 -12.49 2.70
CA PRO A 34 -13.75 -13.58 2.26
C PRO A 34 -14.16 -14.22 0.92
N GLY A 35 -15.45 -14.24 0.60
CA GLY A 35 -15.96 -14.79 -0.67
C GLY A 35 -15.51 -14.02 -1.93
N GLN A 36 -14.89 -12.85 -1.78
CA GLN A 36 -14.30 -12.10 -2.89
C GLN A 36 -12.87 -12.56 -3.24
N VAL A 37 -12.27 -13.42 -2.44
CA VAL A 37 -10.99 -14.07 -2.74
C VAL A 37 -11.27 -15.38 -3.44
N SER A 38 -11.02 -15.43 -4.75
CA SER A 38 -11.46 -16.52 -5.63
C SER A 38 -10.54 -17.75 -5.65
N PHE A 39 -9.49 -17.77 -4.85
CA PHE A 39 -8.55 -18.89 -4.79
C PHE A 39 -8.22 -19.28 -3.35
N SER A 40 -7.77 -20.53 -3.17
CA SER A 40 -7.27 -21.05 -1.90
C SER A 40 -5.82 -21.49 -2.03
N HIS A 41 -5.08 -21.41 -0.94
CA HIS A 41 -3.68 -21.84 -0.88
C HIS A 41 -3.36 -22.30 0.55
N GLU A 42 -2.54 -23.33 0.73
CA GLU A 42 -2.16 -23.89 2.04
C GLU A 42 -1.57 -22.85 3.01
N ARG A 43 -0.88 -21.85 2.48
CA ARG A 43 -0.26 -20.74 3.25
C ARG A 43 -1.10 -19.47 3.27
N LEU A 44 -2.39 -19.53 2.88
CA LEU A 44 -3.30 -18.40 2.92
C LEU A 44 -4.36 -18.59 4.01
N THR A 45 -4.46 -17.60 4.89
CA THR A 45 -5.54 -17.50 5.87
C THR A 45 -6.38 -16.25 5.54
N LEU A 46 -7.70 -16.43 5.45
CA LEU A 46 -8.64 -15.31 5.25
C LEU A 46 -9.23 -14.91 6.61
N VAL A 47 -9.09 -13.65 6.97
CA VAL A 47 -9.66 -13.07 8.19
C VAL A 47 -10.72 -12.05 7.79
N ALA A 48 -11.97 -12.31 8.18
CA ALA A 48 -13.09 -11.39 7.94
C ALA A 48 -13.06 -10.23 8.94
N GLY A 49 -13.12 -8.98 8.43
CA GLY A 49 -13.19 -7.79 9.27
C GLY A 49 -13.20 -6.50 8.46
N ASP A 50 -13.66 -5.42 9.09
CA ASP A 50 -13.54 -4.07 8.56
C ASP A 50 -12.28 -3.40 9.16
N VAL A 51 -11.47 -2.76 8.34
CA VAL A 51 -10.28 -2.03 8.79
C VAL A 51 -10.63 -0.84 9.72
N LEU A 52 -11.88 -0.41 9.73
CA LEU A 52 -12.38 0.62 10.65
C LEU A 52 -12.74 0.05 12.04
N ASP A 53 -12.81 -1.26 12.20
CA ASP A 53 -12.95 -1.94 13.50
C ASP A 53 -11.56 -2.22 14.10
N SER A 54 -11.14 -1.36 15.02
CA SER A 54 -9.81 -1.42 15.64
C SER A 54 -9.55 -2.73 16.41
N ALA A 55 -10.57 -3.30 17.08
CA ALA A 55 -10.44 -4.53 17.83
C ALA A 55 -10.21 -5.73 16.90
N ARG A 56 -10.92 -5.79 15.76
CA ARG A 56 -10.74 -6.83 14.73
C ARG A 56 -9.38 -6.71 14.06
N VAL A 57 -8.92 -5.47 13.77
CA VAL A 57 -7.59 -5.20 13.22
C VAL A 57 -6.51 -5.68 14.18
N GLN A 58 -6.59 -5.33 15.47
CA GLN A 58 -5.63 -5.76 16.49
C GLN A 58 -5.58 -7.28 16.59
N SER A 59 -6.71 -7.95 16.74
CA SER A 59 -6.77 -9.42 16.83
C SER A 59 -6.12 -10.11 15.62
N ALA A 60 -6.25 -9.54 14.42
CA ALA A 60 -5.65 -10.08 13.21
C ALA A 60 -4.12 -9.91 13.13
N MET A 61 -3.54 -9.00 13.93
CA MET A 61 -2.10 -8.75 13.97
C MET A 61 -1.32 -9.82 14.75
N GLN A 62 -1.97 -10.64 15.55
CA GLN A 62 -1.31 -11.61 16.41
C GLN A 62 -0.42 -12.57 15.63
N GLY A 63 0.86 -12.62 16.00
CA GLY A 63 1.85 -13.49 15.38
C GLY A 63 2.27 -13.11 13.96
N GLN A 64 1.91 -11.93 13.48
CA GLN A 64 2.38 -11.39 12.19
C GLN A 64 3.78 -10.76 12.34
N GLU A 65 4.55 -10.77 11.26
CA GLU A 65 5.91 -10.20 11.22
C GLU A 65 5.95 -8.91 10.40
N VAL A 66 5.16 -8.82 9.32
CA VAL A 66 5.13 -7.67 8.41
C VAL A 66 3.70 -7.32 8.02
N VAL A 67 3.42 -6.03 7.99
CA VAL A 67 2.13 -5.49 7.54
C VAL A 67 2.25 -4.86 6.16
N MET A 68 1.40 -5.30 5.24
CA MET A 68 1.24 -4.76 3.89
C MET A 68 -0.08 -3.98 3.84
N CYS A 69 0.00 -2.65 3.79
CA CYS A 69 -1.19 -1.79 3.70
C CYS A 69 -1.40 -1.35 2.24
N ALA A 70 -2.31 -2.03 1.53
CA ALA A 70 -2.72 -1.72 0.16
C ALA A 70 -4.19 -1.24 0.11
N LEU A 71 -4.61 -0.44 1.09
CA LEU A 71 -5.97 0.07 1.18
C LEU A 71 -6.31 0.98 -0.01
N GLY A 72 -7.40 0.66 -0.68
CA GLY A 72 -7.98 1.44 -1.77
C GLY A 72 -9.37 1.98 -1.40
N ALA A 73 -9.73 3.13 -1.95
CA ALA A 73 -11.08 3.67 -1.89
C ALA A 73 -11.48 4.19 -3.28
N LYS A 74 -12.78 4.15 -3.60
CA LYS A 74 -13.30 4.77 -4.83
C LYS A 74 -13.01 6.27 -4.79
N ALA A 75 -12.68 6.88 -5.93
CA ALA A 75 -12.31 8.30 -6.02
C ALA A 75 -13.39 9.27 -5.46
N LYS A 76 -14.67 8.87 -5.54
CA LYS A 76 -15.80 9.65 -4.99
C LYS A 76 -16.00 9.46 -3.48
N ASN A 77 -15.30 8.51 -2.84
CA ASN A 77 -15.46 8.25 -1.42
C ASN A 77 -14.66 9.28 -0.60
N GLN A 78 -15.36 10.05 0.23
CA GLN A 78 -14.78 11.09 1.08
C GLN A 78 -14.50 10.60 2.51
N ASP A 79 -14.74 9.32 2.83
CA ASP A 79 -14.70 8.77 4.20
C ASP A 79 -13.28 8.65 4.78
N LYS A 80 -12.26 9.08 4.04
CA LYS A 80 -10.83 8.98 4.45
C LYS A 80 -10.46 7.55 4.91
N LEU A 81 -10.94 6.56 4.15
CA LEU A 81 -10.78 5.14 4.49
C LEU A 81 -9.30 4.76 4.64
N ARG A 82 -8.42 5.28 3.77
CA ARG A 82 -6.98 4.99 3.85
C ARG A 82 -6.38 5.50 5.15
N ALA A 83 -6.59 6.79 5.45
CA ALA A 83 -6.07 7.41 6.65
C ALA A 83 -6.62 6.75 7.93
N ARG A 84 -7.95 6.58 8.02
CA ARG A 84 -8.60 5.98 9.20
C ARG A 84 -8.20 4.52 9.39
N GLY A 85 -8.22 3.73 8.31
CA GLY A 85 -7.80 2.33 8.36
C GLY A 85 -6.33 2.18 8.73
N THR A 86 -5.45 3.01 8.15
CA THR A 86 -4.02 2.98 8.48
C THR A 86 -3.77 3.38 9.94
N LYS A 87 -4.53 4.32 10.49
CA LYS A 87 -4.45 4.66 11.92
C LYS A 87 -4.76 3.45 12.81
N ASN A 88 -5.81 2.68 12.50
CA ASN A 88 -6.16 1.46 13.24
C ASN A 88 -5.09 0.37 13.06
N ILE A 89 -4.54 0.22 11.85
CA ILE A 89 -3.44 -0.71 11.56
C ILE A 89 -2.23 -0.37 12.43
N ILE A 90 -1.80 0.89 12.47
CA ILE A 90 -0.66 1.34 13.28
C ILE A 90 -0.91 1.07 14.77
N ALA A 91 -2.12 1.36 15.28
CA ALA A 91 -2.48 1.07 16.66
C ALA A 91 -2.35 -0.44 16.98
N GLY A 92 -2.93 -1.31 16.14
CA GLY A 92 -2.83 -2.76 16.28
C GLY A 92 -1.38 -3.26 16.19
N MET A 93 -0.55 -2.66 15.33
CA MET A 93 0.87 -2.99 15.23
C MET A 93 1.63 -2.67 16.53
N HIS A 94 1.35 -1.56 17.18
CA HIS A 94 1.98 -1.21 18.46
C HIS A 94 1.58 -2.18 19.56
N GLU A 95 0.29 -2.51 19.69
CA GLU A 95 -0.21 -3.44 20.69
C GLU A 95 0.40 -4.84 20.54
N GLU A 96 0.47 -5.34 19.30
CA GLU A 96 1.00 -6.69 19.01
C GLU A 96 2.51 -6.71 18.71
N LYS A 97 3.20 -5.57 18.89
CA LYS A 97 4.66 -5.39 18.70
C LYS A 97 5.16 -5.75 17.29
N VAL A 98 4.31 -5.63 16.30
CA VAL A 98 4.68 -5.78 14.89
C VAL A 98 5.32 -4.47 14.41
N ARG A 99 6.54 -4.51 13.90
CA ARG A 99 7.28 -3.27 13.61
C ARG A 99 7.29 -2.90 12.13
N ARG A 100 7.32 -3.88 11.22
CA ARG A 100 7.53 -3.64 9.79
C ARG A 100 6.24 -3.29 9.06
N LEU A 101 6.14 -2.06 8.53
CA LEU A 101 5.00 -1.56 7.75
C LEU A 101 5.43 -1.17 6.33
N ILE A 102 4.77 -1.74 5.32
CA ILE A 102 4.91 -1.33 3.92
C ILE A 102 3.57 -0.78 3.46
N CYS A 103 3.52 0.51 3.16
CA CYS A 103 2.27 1.23 2.91
C CYS A 103 2.21 1.77 1.49
N LEU A 104 1.15 1.42 0.77
CA LEU A 104 0.84 1.94 -0.56
C LEU A 104 0.21 3.34 -0.44
N SER A 105 0.80 4.30 -1.14
CA SER A 105 0.32 5.68 -1.31
C SER A 105 0.13 6.02 -2.79
N ALA A 106 0.44 7.23 -3.20
CA ALA A 106 0.37 7.69 -4.60
C ALA A 106 1.51 8.66 -4.93
N LEU A 107 2.02 8.59 -6.15
CA LEU A 107 2.94 9.60 -6.70
C LEU A 107 2.23 10.95 -6.72
N GLY A 108 2.90 11.99 -6.24
CA GLY A 108 2.35 13.33 -6.07
C GLY A 108 2.00 13.67 -4.63
N CYS A 109 2.09 12.72 -3.68
CA CYS A 109 2.00 13.01 -2.26
C CYS A 109 3.34 13.52 -1.72
N GLY A 110 3.27 14.46 -0.77
CA GLY A 110 4.45 15.03 -0.14
C GLY A 110 5.46 15.55 -1.15
N GLU A 111 6.74 15.26 -0.94
CA GLU A 111 7.87 15.71 -1.79
C GLU A 111 7.78 15.21 -3.24
N SER A 112 7.10 14.11 -3.52
CA SER A 112 6.93 13.62 -4.90
C SER A 112 5.96 14.45 -5.75
N HIS A 113 5.35 15.51 -5.18
CA HIS A 113 4.52 16.44 -5.93
C HIS A 113 5.31 17.15 -7.05
N THR A 114 6.60 17.36 -6.87
CA THR A 114 7.48 17.98 -7.88
C THR A 114 7.59 17.13 -9.15
N LEU A 115 7.50 15.80 -9.03
CA LEU A 115 7.57 14.84 -10.14
C LEU A 115 6.34 14.85 -11.06
N LEU A 116 5.23 15.45 -10.64
CA LEU A 116 4.02 15.46 -11.44
C LEU A 116 4.14 16.43 -12.63
N PRO A 117 3.72 16.05 -13.85
CA PRO A 117 3.60 16.97 -14.98
C PRO A 117 2.67 18.15 -14.68
N PHE A 118 2.87 19.28 -15.35
CA PHE A 118 2.11 20.52 -15.15
C PHE A 118 0.58 20.31 -15.14
N HIS A 119 0.06 19.58 -16.12
CA HIS A 119 -1.38 19.32 -16.22
C HIS A 119 -1.92 18.44 -15.07
N TYR A 120 -1.12 17.52 -14.51
CA TYR A 120 -1.49 16.80 -13.30
C TYR A 120 -1.54 17.72 -12.09
N LYS A 121 -0.50 18.56 -11.88
CA LYS A 121 -0.38 19.47 -10.75
C LYS A 121 -1.55 20.45 -10.68
N TYR A 122 -1.88 21.07 -11.80
CA TYR A 122 -2.75 22.25 -11.84
C TYR A 122 -4.17 21.97 -12.32
N LEU A 123 -4.43 20.85 -12.99
CA LEU A 123 -5.75 20.50 -13.52
C LEU A 123 -6.32 19.22 -12.91
N ILE A 124 -5.59 18.09 -12.98
CA ILE A 124 -6.17 16.79 -12.60
C ILE A 124 -6.28 16.65 -11.07
N CYS A 125 -5.19 16.90 -10.35
CA CYS A 125 -5.15 16.73 -8.90
C CYS A 125 -6.11 17.66 -8.16
N PRO A 126 -6.16 18.99 -8.43
CA PRO A 126 -7.04 19.89 -7.68
C PRO A 126 -8.53 19.65 -7.93
N PHE A 127 -8.92 19.30 -9.16
CA PHE A 127 -10.33 19.20 -9.55
C PHE A 127 -10.90 17.80 -9.41
N PHE A 128 -10.13 16.75 -9.70
CA PHE A 128 -10.64 15.38 -9.78
C PHE A 128 -10.13 14.47 -8.66
N LEU A 129 -8.94 14.70 -8.16
CA LEU A 129 -8.27 13.80 -7.21
C LEU A 129 -8.01 14.43 -5.84
N LYS A 130 -8.50 15.63 -5.57
CA LYS A 130 -8.27 16.37 -4.32
C LYS A 130 -8.54 15.54 -3.06
N HIS A 131 -9.68 14.84 -3.01
CA HIS A 131 -10.05 14.01 -1.87
C HIS A 131 -9.15 12.79 -1.73
N VAL A 132 -8.76 12.19 -2.87
CA VAL A 132 -7.86 11.03 -2.90
C VAL A 132 -6.47 11.40 -2.38
N TYR A 133 -5.90 12.50 -2.88
CA TYR A 133 -4.60 12.97 -2.44
C TYR A 133 -4.61 13.37 -0.96
N ARG A 134 -5.64 14.10 -0.52
CA ARG A 134 -5.77 14.48 0.90
C ARG A 134 -5.86 13.26 1.82
N ASP A 135 -6.54 12.19 1.41
CA ASP A 135 -6.62 10.94 2.17
C ASP A 135 -5.23 10.27 2.26
N HIS A 136 -4.48 10.24 1.16
CA HIS A 136 -3.10 9.72 1.14
C HIS A 136 -2.13 10.59 1.97
N GLU A 137 -2.22 11.91 1.90
CA GLU A 137 -1.38 12.82 2.69
C GLU A 137 -1.57 12.59 4.20
N VAL A 138 -2.83 12.49 4.65
CA VAL A 138 -3.13 12.17 6.05
C VAL A 138 -2.67 10.76 6.42
N GLN A 139 -2.83 9.80 5.51
CA GLN A 139 -2.30 8.44 5.68
C GLN A 139 -0.78 8.46 5.89
N GLU A 140 -0.04 9.15 5.02
CA GLU A 140 1.42 9.24 5.11
C GLU A 140 1.89 9.94 6.40
N THR A 141 1.15 10.96 6.86
CA THR A 141 1.44 11.62 8.14
C THR A 141 1.38 10.60 9.28
N TYR A 142 0.32 9.79 9.38
CA TYR A 142 0.23 8.74 10.41
C TYR A 142 1.36 7.72 10.29
N VAL A 143 1.73 7.30 9.07
CA VAL A 143 2.84 6.36 8.86
C VAL A 143 4.16 6.95 9.30
N ARG A 144 4.47 8.20 8.94
CA ARG A 144 5.72 8.89 9.29
C ARG A 144 5.86 9.12 10.80
N GLU A 145 4.77 9.43 11.48
CA GLU A 145 4.73 9.70 12.92
C GLU A 145 4.67 8.41 13.76
N SER A 146 4.46 7.25 13.13
CA SER A 146 4.18 5.98 13.82
C SER A 146 5.34 5.40 14.63
N LYS A 147 6.58 5.84 14.40
CA LYS A 147 7.81 5.24 14.99
C LYS A 147 8.00 3.74 14.63
N LEU A 148 7.31 3.26 13.60
CA LEU A 148 7.47 1.92 13.04
C LEU A 148 8.61 1.87 12.04
N ASP A 149 9.00 0.68 11.66
CA ASP A 149 9.97 0.42 10.59
C ASP A 149 9.22 0.48 9.25
N TRP A 150 8.88 1.67 8.79
CA TRP A 150 8.00 1.87 7.65
C TRP A 150 8.73 2.11 6.32
N THR A 151 8.06 1.73 5.23
CA THR A 151 8.38 2.16 3.86
C THR A 151 7.07 2.51 3.16
N ILE A 152 7.00 3.70 2.55
CA ILE A 152 5.88 4.14 1.73
C ILE A 152 6.22 3.90 0.27
N ILE A 153 5.28 3.33 -0.50
CA ILE A 153 5.41 3.15 -1.95
C ILE A 153 4.42 4.08 -2.64
N ARG A 154 4.92 4.94 -3.52
CA ARG A 154 4.16 5.96 -4.26
C ARG A 154 4.13 5.64 -5.75
N PRO A 155 3.17 4.84 -6.21
CA PRO A 155 3.05 4.53 -7.62
C PRO A 155 2.50 5.71 -8.44
N ALA A 156 2.95 5.81 -9.68
CA ALA A 156 2.29 6.53 -10.75
C ALA A 156 0.90 5.92 -11.07
N ALA A 157 0.22 6.36 -12.13
CA ALA A 157 -1.08 5.82 -12.51
C ALA A 157 -1.03 4.30 -12.70
N LEU A 158 -1.89 3.58 -11.96
CA LEU A 158 -1.91 2.12 -11.93
C LEU A 158 -2.58 1.53 -13.17
N THR A 159 -1.94 0.52 -13.77
CA THR A 159 -2.45 -0.26 -14.89
C THR A 159 -2.52 -1.76 -14.54
N ASP A 160 -3.24 -2.55 -15.34
CA ASP A 160 -3.36 -4.01 -15.17
C ASP A 160 -2.35 -4.76 -16.08
N GLY A 161 -1.17 -4.17 -16.33
CA GLY A 161 -0.09 -4.79 -17.07
C GLY A 161 0.56 -5.96 -16.33
N GLN A 162 1.35 -6.75 -17.07
CA GLN A 162 2.10 -7.89 -16.52
C GLN A 162 3.22 -7.44 -15.59
N LEU A 163 3.74 -8.38 -14.80
CA LEU A 163 4.96 -8.23 -14.00
C LEU A 163 6.16 -8.14 -14.94
N THR A 164 6.83 -7.00 -14.96
CA THR A 164 8.02 -6.77 -15.83
C THR A 164 9.32 -6.75 -15.05
N ARG A 165 9.30 -6.34 -13.79
CA ARG A 165 10.48 -6.03 -12.96
C ARG A 165 11.41 -4.99 -13.59
N THR A 166 10.91 -4.25 -14.57
CA THR A 166 11.64 -3.21 -15.28
C THR A 166 10.95 -1.87 -15.04
N TYR A 167 11.29 -1.23 -13.94
CA TYR A 167 10.69 0.02 -13.50
C TYR A 167 11.72 0.91 -12.80
N LEU A 168 11.51 2.22 -12.85
CA LEU A 168 12.25 3.21 -12.07
C LEU A 168 11.63 3.29 -10.68
N HIS A 169 12.46 3.28 -9.64
CA HIS A 169 11.99 3.44 -8.27
C HIS A 169 13.02 4.11 -7.37
N GLY A 170 12.56 4.66 -6.26
CA GLY A 170 13.39 5.31 -5.25
C GLY A 170 13.03 6.79 -5.05
N GLU A 171 14.00 7.57 -4.65
CA GLU A 171 13.94 9.04 -4.63
C GLU A 171 14.21 9.55 -6.05
N LEU A 172 13.16 9.57 -6.89
CA LEU A 172 13.30 9.95 -8.30
C LEU A 172 13.60 11.45 -8.43
N ALA A 173 14.44 11.82 -9.38
CA ALA A 173 14.78 13.21 -9.65
C ALA A 173 13.75 13.88 -10.57
N ASP A 174 13.53 15.19 -10.41
CA ASP A 174 12.55 15.97 -11.17
C ASP A 174 12.79 15.96 -12.70
N ASN A 175 14.04 15.74 -13.13
CA ASN A 175 14.42 15.69 -14.55
C ASN A 175 14.37 14.29 -15.15
N GLN A 176 13.96 13.29 -14.40
CA GLN A 176 13.89 11.91 -14.88
C GLN A 176 12.63 11.71 -15.72
N PRO A 177 12.76 11.19 -16.98
CA PRO A 177 11.60 10.97 -17.85
C PRO A 177 10.74 9.82 -17.30
N LEU A 178 9.60 10.16 -16.70
CA LEU A 178 8.64 9.20 -16.16
C LEU A 178 7.47 9.03 -17.11
N LYS A 179 7.09 7.79 -17.43
CA LYS A 179 5.89 7.49 -18.23
C LYS A 179 4.57 7.71 -17.46
N MET A 180 4.65 8.12 -16.19
CA MET A 180 3.50 8.39 -15.30
C MET A 180 2.51 7.23 -15.19
N LYS A 181 2.96 6.00 -15.43
CA LYS A 181 2.18 4.77 -15.28
C LYS A 181 3.06 3.62 -14.82
N VAL A 182 2.44 2.64 -14.16
CA VAL A 182 3.10 1.42 -13.70
C VAL A 182 2.06 0.31 -13.51
N SER A 183 2.42 -0.96 -13.74
CA SER A 183 1.52 -2.08 -13.49
C SER A 183 1.35 -2.33 -11.99
N ARG A 184 0.16 -2.78 -11.59
CA ARG A 184 -0.09 -3.23 -10.22
C ARG A 184 0.82 -4.39 -9.82
N ALA A 185 1.18 -5.23 -10.79
CA ALA A 185 2.10 -6.33 -10.57
C ALA A 185 3.52 -5.86 -10.22
N ASP A 186 4.04 -4.84 -10.89
CA ASP A 186 5.35 -4.26 -10.57
C ASP A 186 5.34 -3.48 -9.26
N VAL A 187 4.22 -2.83 -8.93
CA VAL A 187 4.06 -2.19 -7.60
C VAL A 187 4.09 -3.24 -6.50
N ALA A 188 3.42 -4.38 -6.69
CA ALA A 188 3.43 -5.48 -5.73
C ALA A 188 4.84 -6.08 -5.57
N ASP A 189 5.57 -6.27 -6.66
CA ASP A 189 6.96 -6.72 -6.64
C ASP A 189 7.84 -5.76 -5.84
N LEU A 190 7.74 -4.44 -6.08
CA LEU A 190 8.50 -3.47 -5.28
C LEU A 190 8.12 -3.51 -3.80
N MET A 191 6.82 -3.62 -3.47
CA MET A 191 6.35 -3.72 -2.08
C MET A 191 6.95 -4.96 -1.40
N LEU A 192 6.91 -6.11 -2.04
CA LEU A 192 7.43 -7.38 -1.50
C LEU A 192 8.96 -7.35 -1.37
N ASN A 193 9.65 -6.72 -2.31
CA ASN A 193 11.09 -6.51 -2.23
C ASN A 193 11.52 -5.67 -1.01
N GLN A 194 10.59 -4.92 -0.38
CA GLN A 194 10.90 -4.18 0.86
C GLN A 194 10.72 -5.02 2.14
N VAL A 195 10.17 -6.23 2.05
CA VAL A 195 9.91 -7.09 3.23
C VAL A 195 11.20 -7.37 4.02
N SER A 196 12.28 -7.69 3.31
CA SER A 196 13.59 -8.04 3.90
C SER A 196 14.63 -6.91 3.81
N LYS A 197 14.30 -5.79 3.16
CA LYS A 197 15.26 -4.67 3.01
C LYS A 197 15.21 -3.73 4.20
N ASN A 198 16.39 -3.25 4.62
CA ASN A 198 16.54 -2.21 5.65
C ASN A 198 16.33 -0.78 5.09
N VAL A 199 15.42 -0.61 4.11
CA VAL A 199 15.04 0.71 3.61
C VAL A 199 13.94 1.25 4.49
N LEU A 200 14.31 1.75 5.65
CA LEU A 200 13.39 2.24 6.69
C LEU A 200 13.27 3.75 6.64
N GLY A 201 12.08 4.26 6.95
CA GLY A 201 11.81 5.70 6.99
C GLY A 201 11.84 6.37 5.61
N LYS A 202 11.62 5.63 4.52
CA LYS A 202 11.70 6.12 3.14
C LYS A 202 10.37 6.03 2.41
N ALA A 203 10.10 7.05 1.57
CA ALA A 203 9.03 7.03 0.59
C ALA A 203 9.63 6.83 -0.80
N LEU A 204 9.28 5.73 -1.45
CA LEU A 204 9.81 5.32 -2.75
C LEU A 204 8.76 5.56 -3.83
N SER A 205 9.06 6.41 -4.79
CA SER A 205 8.25 6.56 -6.00
C SER A 205 8.51 5.41 -6.97
N ILE A 206 7.50 5.03 -7.79
CA ILE A 206 7.64 3.99 -8.82
C ILE A 206 6.87 4.38 -10.09
N SER A 207 7.54 4.29 -11.24
CA SER A 207 7.00 4.55 -12.58
C SER A 207 7.82 3.79 -13.65
N TYR A 208 7.27 3.68 -14.83
CA TYR A 208 8.09 3.35 -16.01
C TYR A 208 8.76 4.58 -16.56
#